data_73042dd7ef791106d6a1d915344d4190
#
_entry.id   73042dd7ef791106d6a1d915344d4190
#
_cell.length_a   1.000
_cell.length_b   1.000
_cell.length_c   1.000
_cell.angle_alpha   90.00
_cell.angle_beta   90.00
_cell.angle_gamma   90.00
#
_symmetry.space_group_name_H-M   'P 1'
#
loop_
_entity.id
_entity.type
_entity.pdbx_description
1 polymer ?
#
loop_
_entity_poly.entity_id
_entity_poly.type
_entity_poly.pdbx_seq_one_letter_code
_entity_poly.pdbx_strand_id
1 'polypeptide(L)'
;MKKPFLKRLKQVALASGVAAGLLSFTGCKSAPQGLYAEDGQLMRGGEEFKAMGINYCSSFLNLLKDKEEREFVEGFRILKEDYDIPFIRFNAGAFAHSGWKLYTDNPEEYFRRMDLLVKAAEKENLGLIPSLFWYVVTMPDLAGEPLSALGDPNSKCRTFMRKYIRDVVGRYKDSPAIWGWEVGNEWMLFVDLPKYDHLPPNKIGSKEKRTKADKMLRPMLHNAYVDFYNTVREIDPNRIIVTGDSIARPSAWHNRNEDKWGQDTKEQWLETFRSDTPACYEVASFHLYAEAEKGYFKKKDLPIESVVSVIAQDCKKNKKIVWCGELGMPNNTKTDKEMFFRMINAVEESNIELSAIWNFKPTGKFQKDWDISPTNERSYMLDAVKAYNIKNAKGNWK
;
A
#
# COMPACT_ATOMS: atom_id res chain seq x y z
N MET A 1 -43.96 -46.82 70.36
CA MET A 1 -43.80 -48.31 70.56
C MET A 1 -43.35 -48.95 69.25
N LYS A 2 -42.29 -49.73 69.34
CA LYS A 2 -41.80 -50.74 68.37
C LYS A 2 -41.26 -50.30 67.00
N LYS A 3 -39.90 -50.34 66.88
CA LYS A 3 -39.14 -50.66 65.66
C LYS A 3 -39.42 -52.10 65.24
N PRO A 4 -39.21 -52.44 63.95
CA PRO A 4 -38.12 -53.30 63.61
C PRO A 4 -37.36 -52.93 62.35
N PHE A 5 -36.06 -53.09 62.40
CA PHE A 5 -35.11 -53.96 61.66
C PHE A 5 -35.29 -54.11 60.15
N LEU A 6 -34.30 -53.63 59.39
CA LEU A 6 -34.13 -53.97 58.00
C LEU A 6 -32.68 -54.32 57.68
N LYS A 7 -32.55 -55.40 56.97
CA LYS A 7 -31.31 -56.09 56.53
C LYS A 7 -30.58 -55.34 55.47
N ARG A 8 -29.25 -55.32 55.53
CA ARG A 8 -28.32 -54.93 54.48
C ARG A 8 -28.33 -55.95 53.34
N LEU A 9 -28.49 -55.41 52.11
CA LEU A 9 -28.07 -56.08 50.88
C LEU A 9 -26.96 -55.20 50.24
N LYS A 10 -25.77 -55.80 50.13
CA LYS A 10 -24.64 -55.24 49.38
C LYS A 10 -24.89 -55.54 47.89
N GLN A 11 -25.03 -54.52 47.06
CA GLN A 11 -24.88 -54.66 45.62
C GLN A 11 -23.54 -54.05 45.23
N VAL A 12 -22.71 -54.84 44.60
CA VAL A 12 -21.48 -54.45 43.93
C VAL A 12 -21.87 -53.93 42.58
N ALA A 13 -21.69 -52.61 42.34
CA ALA A 13 -21.84 -52.02 41.01
C ALA A 13 -20.44 -51.96 40.39
N LEU A 14 -20.22 -52.72 39.32
CA LEU A 14 -19.10 -52.53 38.40
C LEU A 14 -19.29 -51.20 37.68
N ALA A 15 -18.40 -50.26 37.93
CA ALA A 15 -18.30 -49.03 37.16
C ALA A 15 -17.39 -49.28 35.94
N SER A 16 -17.99 -49.54 34.79
CA SER A 16 -17.31 -49.44 33.49
C SER A 16 -17.22 -47.96 33.10
N GLY A 17 -16.08 -47.34 33.40
CA GLY A 17 -15.76 -45.99 32.97
C GLY A 17 -15.43 -45.99 31.48
N VAL A 18 -16.39 -45.57 30.65
CA VAL A 18 -16.12 -45.14 29.27
C VAL A 18 -15.61 -43.71 29.38
N ALA A 19 -14.30 -43.53 29.30
CA ALA A 19 -13.69 -42.21 29.09
C ALA A 19 -13.99 -41.76 27.65
N ALA A 20 -15.04 -40.98 27.47
CA ALA A 20 -15.28 -40.25 26.23
C ALA A 20 -14.21 -39.14 26.15
N GLY A 21 -13.12 -39.45 25.46
CA GLY A 21 -12.14 -38.45 25.05
C GLY A 21 -12.82 -37.45 24.12
N LEU A 22 -13.13 -36.27 24.63
CA LEU A 22 -13.46 -35.10 23.82
C LEU A 22 -12.17 -34.71 23.03
N LEU A 23 -12.01 -35.29 21.84
CA LEU A 23 -11.12 -34.76 20.82
C LEU A 23 -11.69 -33.41 20.44
N SER A 24 -11.20 -32.36 21.08
CA SER A 24 -11.36 -30.98 20.59
C SER A 24 -10.64 -30.90 19.25
N PHE A 25 -11.36 -31.10 18.15
CA PHE A 25 -10.90 -30.67 16.85
C PHE A 25 -10.81 -29.15 16.91
N THR A 26 -9.67 -28.62 17.35
CA THR A 26 -9.27 -27.27 17.00
C THR A 26 -9.01 -27.31 15.49
N GLY A 27 -10.05 -27.00 14.72
CA GLY A 27 -9.90 -26.81 13.30
C GLY A 27 -8.79 -25.77 13.11
N CYS A 28 -7.65 -26.17 12.54
CA CYS A 28 -6.65 -25.24 12.07
C CYS A 28 -7.36 -24.31 11.09
N LYS A 29 -7.70 -23.11 11.55
CA LYS A 29 -8.11 -22.04 10.61
C LYS A 29 -6.93 -21.82 9.70
N SER A 30 -7.13 -22.00 8.40
CA SER A 30 -6.11 -21.62 7.42
C SER A 30 -5.75 -20.16 7.63
N ALA A 31 -4.45 -19.84 7.53
CA ALA A 31 -3.99 -18.46 7.63
C ALA A 31 -4.70 -17.57 6.58
N PRO A 32 -4.94 -16.29 6.89
CA PRO A 32 -5.52 -15.36 5.93
C PRO A 32 -4.70 -15.30 4.63
N GLN A 33 -5.39 -15.09 3.51
CA GLN A 33 -4.71 -14.89 2.23
C GLN A 33 -4.04 -13.51 2.16
N GLY A 34 -2.96 -13.42 1.36
CA GLY A 34 -2.21 -12.18 1.17
C GLY A 34 -1.36 -11.79 2.38
N LEU A 35 -1.11 -10.51 2.52
CA LEU A 35 -0.43 -9.91 3.67
C LEU A 35 -1.46 -9.45 4.68
N TYR A 36 -1.23 -9.72 5.96
CA TYR A 36 -2.10 -9.27 7.04
C TYR A 36 -1.27 -8.86 8.27
N ALA A 37 -1.90 -8.10 9.16
CA ALA A 37 -1.27 -7.63 10.39
C ALA A 37 -1.71 -8.50 11.57
N GLU A 38 -0.76 -8.91 12.41
CA GLU A 38 -1.01 -9.60 13.67
C GLU A 38 -0.03 -9.08 14.72
N ASP A 39 -0.55 -8.57 15.83
CA ASP A 39 0.24 -8.01 16.95
C ASP A 39 1.30 -6.96 16.54
N GLY A 40 1.04 -6.19 15.48
CA GLY A 40 1.95 -5.17 14.95
C GLY A 40 3.07 -5.73 14.08
N GLN A 41 2.96 -6.97 13.65
CA GLN A 41 3.86 -7.65 12.70
C GLN A 41 3.17 -7.86 11.36
N LEU A 42 3.93 -7.79 10.28
CA LEU A 42 3.47 -8.17 8.96
C LEU A 42 3.56 -9.67 8.79
N MET A 43 2.45 -10.30 8.44
CA MET A 43 2.32 -11.76 8.32
C MET A 43 1.92 -12.17 6.91
N ARG A 44 2.33 -13.38 6.50
CA ARG A 44 1.83 -14.08 5.32
C ARG A 44 1.90 -15.59 5.53
N GLY A 45 0.79 -16.28 5.28
CA GLY A 45 0.74 -17.75 5.41
C GLY A 45 1.01 -18.29 6.83
N GLY A 46 0.80 -17.47 7.87
CA GLY A 46 1.03 -17.86 9.28
C GLY A 46 2.44 -17.52 9.79
N GLU A 47 3.30 -16.92 8.99
CA GLU A 47 4.67 -16.56 9.33
C GLU A 47 4.92 -15.07 9.20
N GLU A 48 5.90 -14.54 9.96
CA GLU A 48 6.38 -13.16 9.74
C GLU A 48 6.84 -12.99 8.28
N PHE A 49 6.47 -11.87 7.69
CA PHE A 49 6.82 -11.56 6.31
C PHE A 49 7.70 -10.30 6.21
N LYS A 50 8.78 -10.40 5.45
CA LYS A 50 9.64 -9.27 5.09
C LYS A 50 10.16 -9.47 3.69
N ALA A 51 9.95 -8.49 2.80
CA ALA A 51 10.47 -8.54 1.44
C ALA A 51 10.53 -7.15 0.78
N MET A 52 11.28 -7.10 -0.31
CA MET A 52 11.34 -5.96 -1.22
C MET A 52 10.76 -6.35 -2.58
N GLY A 53 9.80 -5.58 -3.06
CA GLY A 53 9.20 -5.70 -4.38
C GLY A 53 9.64 -4.59 -5.32
N ILE A 54 8.82 -4.35 -6.35
CA ILE A 54 9.07 -3.31 -7.35
C ILE A 54 7.74 -2.65 -7.78
N ASN A 55 7.81 -1.37 -8.11
CA ASN A 55 6.71 -0.69 -8.77
C ASN A 55 6.68 -1.06 -10.26
N TYR A 56 5.52 -1.49 -10.76
CA TYR A 56 5.27 -1.72 -12.19
C TYR A 56 3.98 -0.97 -12.59
N CYS A 57 4.01 0.35 -12.43
CA CYS A 57 2.84 1.21 -12.55
C CYS A 57 2.17 1.16 -13.92
N SER A 58 2.96 0.96 -14.98
CA SER A 58 2.49 0.92 -16.36
C SER A 58 1.78 -0.37 -16.75
N SER A 59 1.92 -1.46 -15.99
CA SER A 59 1.41 -2.78 -16.36
C SER A 59 -0.09 -2.77 -16.74
N PHE A 60 -0.95 -2.22 -15.89
CA PHE A 60 -2.38 -2.10 -16.21
C PHE A 60 -2.72 -0.89 -17.07
N LEU A 61 -1.99 0.23 -16.91
CA LEU A 61 -2.21 1.42 -17.73
C LEU A 61 -1.98 1.17 -19.23
N ASN A 62 -1.03 0.31 -19.56
CA ASN A 62 -0.77 -0.09 -20.95
C ASN A 62 -1.92 -0.95 -21.49
N LEU A 63 -2.45 -1.88 -20.68
CA LEU A 63 -3.66 -2.64 -21.03
C LEU A 63 -4.89 -1.77 -21.22
N LEU A 64 -5.02 -0.66 -20.47
CA LEU A 64 -6.12 0.29 -20.68
C LEU A 64 -6.01 1.03 -22.01
N LYS A 65 -4.79 1.28 -22.49
CA LYS A 65 -4.52 1.94 -23.79
C LYS A 65 -4.64 0.98 -24.95
N ASP A 66 -4.06 -0.20 -24.82
CA ASP A 66 -4.06 -1.25 -25.84
C ASP A 66 -4.52 -2.59 -25.24
N LYS A 67 -5.68 -3.05 -25.67
CA LYS A 67 -6.27 -4.32 -25.19
C LYS A 67 -5.45 -5.55 -25.58
N GLU A 68 -4.55 -5.44 -26.55
CA GLU A 68 -3.65 -6.51 -27.01
C GLU A 68 -2.28 -6.49 -26.33
N GLU A 69 -2.03 -5.51 -25.47
CA GLU A 69 -0.79 -5.41 -24.68
C GLU A 69 -0.58 -6.67 -23.81
N ARG A 70 0.63 -7.24 -23.85
CA ARG A 70 1.00 -8.46 -23.10
C ARG A 70 2.43 -8.40 -22.51
N GLU A 71 3.11 -7.27 -22.59
CA GLU A 71 4.48 -7.10 -22.09
C GLU A 71 4.61 -7.41 -20.59
N PHE A 72 3.53 -7.15 -19.85
CA PHE A 72 3.47 -7.47 -18.43
C PHE A 72 3.61 -8.97 -18.13
N VAL A 73 3.19 -9.87 -19.03
CA VAL A 73 3.29 -11.32 -18.84
C VAL A 73 4.75 -11.73 -18.73
N GLU A 74 5.57 -11.31 -19.71
CA GLU A 74 7.01 -11.55 -19.66
C GLU A 74 7.68 -10.75 -18.54
N GLY A 75 7.20 -9.54 -18.26
CA GLY A 75 7.66 -8.73 -17.13
C GLY A 75 7.50 -9.47 -15.79
N PHE A 76 6.35 -10.08 -15.55
CA PHE A 76 6.08 -10.84 -14.33
C PHE A 76 6.96 -12.08 -14.21
N ARG A 77 7.14 -12.82 -15.30
CA ARG A 77 8.06 -13.96 -15.35
C ARG A 77 9.49 -13.54 -15.00
N ILE A 78 10.01 -12.51 -15.64
CA ILE A 78 11.35 -11.97 -15.37
C ILE A 78 11.50 -11.59 -13.90
N LEU A 79 10.56 -10.80 -13.37
CA LEU A 79 10.63 -10.34 -11.98
C LEU A 79 10.66 -11.52 -11.01
N LYS A 80 9.83 -12.54 -11.25
CA LYS A 80 9.71 -13.68 -10.35
C LYS A 80 10.83 -14.69 -10.52
N GLU A 81 11.08 -15.19 -11.76
CA GLU A 81 11.99 -16.30 -12.00
C GLU A 81 13.45 -15.84 -12.04
N ASP A 82 13.74 -14.70 -12.70
CA ASP A 82 15.12 -14.25 -12.90
C ASP A 82 15.64 -13.45 -11.70
N TYR A 83 14.74 -12.69 -10.99
CA TYR A 83 15.15 -11.76 -9.94
C TYR A 83 14.56 -12.04 -8.55
N ASP A 84 13.80 -13.12 -8.33
CA ASP A 84 13.21 -13.46 -7.03
C ASP A 84 12.44 -12.28 -6.40
N ILE A 85 11.79 -11.43 -7.21
CA ILE A 85 10.97 -10.33 -6.75
C ILE A 85 9.56 -10.85 -6.47
N PRO A 86 9.09 -10.81 -5.19
CA PRO A 86 7.89 -11.55 -4.82
C PRO A 86 6.59 -10.81 -5.11
N PHE A 87 6.62 -9.49 -5.32
CA PHE A 87 5.41 -8.70 -5.56
C PHE A 87 5.68 -7.42 -6.34
N ILE A 88 4.64 -6.90 -6.96
CA ILE A 88 4.62 -5.56 -7.54
C ILE A 88 3.56 -4.68 -6.88
N ARG A 89 3.85 -3.36 -6.85
CA ARG A 89 2.86 -2.30 -6.64
C ARG A 89 2.52 -1.71 -8.00
N PHE A 90 1.25 -1.53 -8.31
CA PHE A 90 0.84 -1.03 -9.61
C PHE A 90 -0.40 -0.12 -9.54
N ASN A 91 -0.58 0.72 -10.54
CA ASN A 91 -1.78 1.53 -10.67
C ASN A 91 -2.94 0.67 -11.17
N ALA A 92 -3.87 0.31 -10.29
CA ALA A 92 -5.02 -0.53 -10.60
C ALA A 92 -6.24 0.25 -11.09
N GLY A 93 -6.20 1.59 -11.01
CA GLY A 93 -7.19 2.47 -11.60
C GLY A 93 -6.72 3.01 -12.95
N ALA A 94 -7.35 4.08 -13.41
CA ALA A 94 -6.88 4.84 -14.55
C ALA A 94 -6.27 6.17 -14.09
N PHE A 95 -5.17 6.57 -14.71
CA PHE A 95 -4.59 7.88 -14.45
C PHE A 95 -5.37 9.00 -15.17
N ALA A 96 -5.76 8.74 -16.42
CA ALA A 96 -6.44 9.71 -17.27
C ALA A 96 -7.95 9.44 -17.34
N HIS A 97 -8.70 10.48 -17.69
CA HIS A 97 -10.15 10.43 -17.86
C HIS A 97 -10.61 9.31 -18.81
N SER A 98 -9.86 9.07 -19.90
CA SER A 98 -10.19 8.04 -20.89
C SER A 98 -10.23 6.61 -20.33
N GLY A 99 -9.35 6.28 -19.41
CA GLY A 99 -9.34 4.95 -18.77
C GLY A 99 -10.53 4.75 -17.83
N TRP A 100 -10.91 5.81 -17.10
CA TRP A 100 -12.12 5.79 -16.26
C TRP A 100 -13.40 5.75 -17.11
N LYS A 101 -13.38 6.37 -18.29
CA LYS A 101 -14.49 6.24 -19.24
C LYS A 101 -14.70 4.80 -19.68
N LEU A 102 -13.64 4.01 -19.89
CA LEU A 102 -13.79 2.59 -20.19
C LEU A 102 -14.49 1.85 -19.03
N TYR A 103 -14.11 2.12 -17.77
CA TYR A 103 -14.80 1.51 -16.63
C TYR A 103 -16.27 1.91 -16.53
N THR A 104 -16.63 3.17 -16.79
CA THR A 104 -18.01 3.64 -16.71
C THR A 104 -18.89 3.14 -17.85
N ASP A 105 -18.37 3.13 -19.07
CA ASP A 105 -19.14 2.83 -20.28
C ASP A 105 -19.17 1.33 -20.60
N ASN A 106 -18.11 0.59 -20.27
CA ASN A 106 -17.97 -0.84 -20.51
C ASN A 106 -17.16 -1.53 -19.41
N PRO A 107 -17.75 -1.68 -18.20
CA PRO A 107 -17.08 -2.31 -17.07
C PRO A 107 -16.65 -3.75 -17.34
N GLU A 108 -17.37 -4.50 -18.19
CA GLU A 108 -17.00 -5.87 -18.55
C GLU A 108 -15.65 -5.92 -19.28
N GLU A 109 -15.44 -5.05 -20.26
CA GLU A 109 -14.16 -4.97 -20.97
C GLU A 109 -13.03 -4.42 -20.05
N TYR A 110 -13.35 -3.46 -19.18
CA TYR A 110 -12.39 -2.97 -18.19
C TYR A 110 -11.88 -4.09 -17.28
N PHE A 111 -12.79 -4.87 -16.71
CA PHE A 111 -12.44 -5.98 -15.84
C PHE A 111 -11.85 -7.16 -16.60
N ARG A 112 -12.26 -7.42 -17.83
CA ARG A 112 -11.61 -8.42 -18.67
C ARG A 112 -10.10 -8.14 -18.83
N ARG A 113 -9.72 -6.87 -19.00
CA ARG A 113 -8.31 -6.47 -19.06
C ARG A 113 -7.61 -6.66 -17.71
N MET A 114 -8.23 -6.28 -16.61
CA MET A 114 -7.67 -6.48 -15.27
C MET A 114 -7.53 -7.97 -14.92
N ASP A 115 -8.50 -8.81 -15.33
CA ASP A 115 -8.42 -10.28 -15.19
C ASP A 115 -7.19 -10.87 -15.86
N LEU A 116 -6.79 -10.37 -17.05
CA LEU A 116 -5.59 -10.85 -17.73
C LEU A 116 -4.33 -10.60 -16.89
N LEU A 117 -4.24 -9.43 -16.27
CA LEU A 117 -3.12 -9.07 -15.40
C LEU A 117 -3.12 -9.92 -14.12
N VAL A 118 -4.26 -10.04 -13.45
CA VAL A 118 -4.36 -10.82 -12.21
C VAL A 118 -4.05 -12.30 -12.47
N LYS A 119 -4.58 -12.89 -13.52
CA LYS A 119 -4.31 -14.29 -13.91
C LYS A 119 -2.83 -14.53 -14.26
N ALA A 120 -2.18 -13.56 -14.90
CA ALA A 120 -0.75 -13.66 -15.16
C ALA A 120 0.06 -13.65 -13.85
N ALA A 121 -0.32 -12.81 -12.88
CA ALA A 121 0.32 -12.78 -11.57
C ALA A 121 0.07 -14.07 -10.78
N GLU A 122 -1.15 -14.64 -10.84
CA GLU A 122 -1.47 -15.95 -10.25
C GLU A 122 -0.58 -17.05 -10.81
N LYS A 123 -0.43 -17.09 -12.15
CA LYS A 123 0.40 -18.08 -12.84
C LYS A 123 1.86 -18.03 -12.39
N GLU A 124 2.40 -16.84 -12.23
CA GLU A 124 3.80 -16.63 -11.82
C GLU A 124 3.99 -16.64 -10.28
N ASN A 125 2.91 -16.86 -9.50
CA ASN A 125 2.93 -16.72 -8.03
C ASN A 125 3.53 -15.36 -7.60
N LEU A 126 3.15 -14.29 -8.30
CA LEU A 126 3.60 -12.92 -8.06
C LEU A 126 2.54 -12.16 -7.27
N GLY A 127 2.92 -11.54 -6.16
CA GLY A 127 2.03 -10.70 -5.35
C GLY A 127 1.67 -9.39 -6.03
N LEU A 128 0.46 -8.92 -5.81
CA LEU A 128 -0.06 -7.65 -6.32
C LEU A 128 -0.51 -6.76 -5.16
N ILE A 129 -0.04 -5.51 -5.14
CA ILE A 129 -0.55 -4.43 -4.29
C ILE A 129 -1.16 -3.38 -5.23
N PRO A 130 -2.46 -3.48 -5.53
CA PRO A 130 -3.16 -2.53 -6.39
C PRO A 130 -3.40 -1.21 -5.69
N SER A 131 -2.94 -0.10 -6.28
CA SER A 131 -3.27 1.28 -5.90
C SER A 131 -4.50 1.71 -6.69
N LEU A 132 -5.65 1.89 -6.00
CA LEU A 132 -6.95 2.01 -6.67
C LEU A 132 -7.22 3.41 -7.23
N PHE A 133 -6.71 4.45 -6.58
CA PHE A 133 -6.96 5.85 -6.97
C PHE A 133 -5.66 6.63 -7.03
N TRP A 134 -4.79 6.28 -7.95
CA TRP A 134 -3.41 6.76 -8.02
C TRP A 134 -3.27 8.26 -7.77
N TYR A 135 -3.99 9.08 -8.51
CA TYR A 135 -3.81 10.53 -8.46
C TYR A 135 -5.00 11.21 -7.78
N VAL A 136 -4.75 11.91 -6.68
CA VAL A 136 -5.77 12.48 -5.77
C VAL A 136 -6.83 13.33 -6.46
N VAL A 137 -6.46 14.09 -7.48
CA VAL A 137 -7.39 15.01 -8.17
C VAL A 137 -8.32 14.31 -9.15
N THR A 138 -8.00 13.05 -9.54
CA THR A 138 -8.71 12.38 -10.64
C THR A 138 -10.19 12.15 -10.33
N MET A 139 -10.51 11.68 -9.13
CA MET A 139 -11.91 11.37 -8.77
C MET A 139 -12.79 12.62 -8.64
N PRO A 140 -12.37 13.68 -7.93
CA PRO A 140 -13.11 14.95 -7.93
C PRO A 140 -13.28 15.54 -9.33
N ASP A 141 -12.21 15.55 -10.14
CA ASP A 141 -12.27 16.12 -11.49
C ASP A 141 -13.23 15.32 -12.39
N LEU A 142 -13.21 13.99 -12.29
CA LEU A 142 -14.13 13.12 -13.02
C LEU A 142 -15.60 13.35 -12.61
N ALA A 143 -15.85 13.63 -11.34
CA ALA A 143 -17.18 13.93 -10.80
C ALA A 143 -17.63 15.38 -11.07
N GLY A 144 -16.76 16.25 -11.60
CA GLY A 144 -17.02 17.68 -11.76
C GLY A 144 -17.09 18.43 -10.42
N GLU A 145 -16.38 17.96 -9.40
CA GLU A 145 -16.38 18.50 -8.04
C GLU A 145 -15.01 19.11 -7.70
N PRO A 146 -14.92 20.04 -6.73
CA PRO A 146 -13.65 20.51 -6.22
C PRO A 146 -12.92 19.40 -5.45
N LEU A 147 -11.58 19.52 -5.33
CA LEU A 147 -10.77 18.53 -4.60
C LEU A 147 -11.23 18.36 -3.13
N SER A 148 -11.71 19.43 -2.48
CA SER A 148 -12.25 19.38 -1.11
C SER A 148 -13.46 18.45 -0.95
N ALA A 149 -14.16 18.09 -2.06
CA ALA A 149 -15.26 17.13 -2.03
C ALA A 149 -14.85 15.73 -1.55
N LEU A 150 -13.55 15.40 -1.60
CA LEU A 150 -13.02 14.20 -0.94
C LEU A 150 -13.32 14.17 0.57
N GLY A 151 -13.50 15.30 1.23
CA GLY A 151 -13.90 15.38 2.64
C GLY A 151 -15.37 15.13 2.92
N ASP A 152 -16.23 15.22 1.89
CA ASP A 152 -17.68 15.01 2.06
C ASP A 152 -18.06 13.54 1.73
N PRO A 153 -18.51 12.75 2.71
CA PRO A 153 -18.92 11.37 2.49
C PRO A 153 -20.09 11.20 1.51
N ASN A 154 -20.87 12.26 1.27
CA ASN A 154 -22.00 12.27 0.37
C ASN A 154 -21.69 12.80 -1.03
N SER A 155 -20.45 13.21 -1.30
CA SER A 155 -20.03 13.70 -2.61
C SER A 155 -20.14 12.63 -3.70
N LYS A 156 -20.26 13.07 -4.93
CA LYS A 156 -20.31 12.19 -6.11
C LYS A 156 -19.00 11.41 -6.27
N CYS A 157 -17.86 12.07 -6.09
CA CYS A 157 -16.55 11.43 -6.19
C CYS A 157 -16.42 10.30 -5.14
N ARG A 158 -16.84 10.50 -3.88
CA ARG A 158 -16.80 9.47 -2.83
C ARG A 158 -17.75 8.32 -3.12
N THR A 159 -18.94 8.61 -3.63
CA THR A 159 -19.92 7.58 -4.07
C THR A 159 -19.34 6.74 -5.20
N PHE A 160 -18.70 7.36 -6.18
CA PHE A 160 -18.00 6.66 -7.26
C PHE A 160 -16.85 5.80 -6.72
N MET A 161 -16.04 6.34 -5.83
CA MET A 161 -14.92 5.61 -5.21
C MET A 161 -15.41 4.35 -4.48
N ARG A 162 -16.44 4.45 -3.63
CA ARG A 162 -17.02 3.27 -2.94
C ARG A 162 -17.53 2.22 -3.91
N LYS A 163 -18.17 2.63 -5.01
CA LYS A 163 -18.61 1.69 -6.06
C LYS A 163 -17.40 0.97 -6.66
N TYR A 164 -16.38 1.68 -7.07
CA TYR A 164 -15.18 1.09 -7.67
C TYR A 164 -14.44 0.16 -6.71
N ILE A 165 -14.31 0.54 -5.43
CA ILE A 165 -13.74 -0.33 -4.39
C ILE A 165 -14.53 -1.64 -4.32
N ARG A 166 -15.86 -1.59 -4.23
CA ARG A 166 -16.70 -2.80 -4.14
C ARG A 166 -16.55 -3.68 -5.38
N ASP A 167 -16.48 -3.09 -6.55
CA ASP A 167 -16.31 -3.83 -7.80
C ASP A 167 -14.95 -4.53 -7.87
N VAL A 168 -13.85 -3.84 -7.53
CA VAL A 168 -12.49 -4.39 -7.61
C VAL A 168 -12.23 -5.38 -6.47
N VAL A 169 -12.47 -4.96 -5.22
CA VAL A 169 -12.20 -5.81 -4.05
C VAL A 169 -13.10 -7.03 -4.07
N GLY A 170 -14.40 -6.87 -4.39
CA GLY A 170 -15.34 -7.97 -4.50
C GLY A 170 -14.94 -9.00 -5.55
N ARG A 171 -14.37 -8.54 -6.67
CA ARG A 171 -13.92 -9.42 -7.76
C ARG A 171 -12.65 -10.19 -7.42
N TYR A 172 -11.71 -9.57 -6.72
CA TYR A 172 -10.37 -10.13 -6.55
C TYR A 172 -10.01 -10.56 -5.12
N LYS A 173 -10.90 -10.41 -4.14
CA LYS A 173 -10.63 -10.79 -2.74
C LYS A 173 -10.23 -12.27 -2.56
N ASP A 174 -10.65 -13.15 -3.44
CA ASP A 174 -10.34 -14.58 -3.39
C ASP A 174 -9.09 -14.96 -4.23
N SER A 175 -8.49 -14.01 -4.94
CA SER A 175 -7.26 -14.23 -5.70
C SER A 175 -6.05 -14.35 -4.78
N PRO A 176 -5.23 -15.41 -4.90
CA PRO A 176 -3.98 -15.54 -4.14
C PRO A 176 -2.90 -14.54 -4.55
N ALA A 177 -3.04 -13.93 -5.74
CA ALA A 177 -2.13 -12.89 -6.19
C ALA A 177 -2.35 -11.55 -5.48
N ILE A 178 -3.54 -11.25 -4.95
CA ILE A 178 -3.75 -10.01 -4.22
C ILE A 178 -3.14 -10.13 -2.81
N TRP A 179 -2.19 -9.25 -2.50
CA TRP A 179 -1.50 -9.27 -1.22
C TRP A 179 -1.94 -8.17 -0.26
N GLY A 180 -2.41 -7.05 -0.77
CA GLY A 180 -2.91 -5.91 0.01
C GLY A 180 -3.66 -4.93 -0.88
N TRP A 181 -4.24 -3.89 -0.30
CA TRP A 181 -5.01 -2.86 -0.99
C TRP A 181 -4.43 -1.47 -0.68
N GLU A 182 -4.26 -0.64 -1.69
CA GLU A 182 -3.75 0.71 -1.53
C GLU A 182 -4.74 1.75 -2.04
N VAL A 183 -4.86 2.86 -1.28
CA VAL A 183 -5.77 3.95 -1.65
C VAL A 183 -5.30 4.63 -2.94
N GLY A 184 -4.09 5.19 -2.93
CA GLY A 184 -3.60 6.03 -4.01
C GLY A 184 -2.11 6.29 -3.90
N ASN A 185 -1.65 7.38 -4.53
CA ASN A 185 -0.24 7.75 -4.53
C ASN A 185 -0.04 9.16 -4.00
N GLU A 186 0.67 9.29 -2.87
CA GLU A 186 1.16 10.56 -2.30
C GLU A 186 0.06 11.62 -2.07
N TRP A 187 -1.15 11.21 -1.72
CA TRP A 187 -2.26 12.15 -1.56
C TRP A 187 -2.00 13.21 -0.50
N MET A 188 -1.27 12.86 0.55
CA MET A 188 -0.91 13.78 1.63
C MET A 188 -0.07 14.98 1.15
N LEU A 189 0.58 14.88 -0.01
CA LEU A 189 1.31 16.01 -0.59
C LEU A 189 0.41 17.14 -1.11
N PHE A 190 -0.89 16.93 -1.20
CA PHE A 190 -1.84 17.92 -1.72
C PHE A 190 -2.73 18.54 -0.63
N VAL A 191 -2.49 18.21 0.64
CA VAL A 191 -3.27 18.74 1.77
C VAL A 191 -2.50 19.81 2.52
N ASP A 192 -3.25 20.66 3.21
CA ASP A 192 -2.76 21.74 4.09
C ASP A 192 -1.79 22.72 3.39
N LEU A 193 -1.82 22.76 2.05
CA LEU A 193 -1.00 23.73 1.30
C LEU A 193 -1.47 25.13 1.62
N PRO A 194 -0.54 26.08 1.92
CA PRO A 194 -0.91 27.48 2.17
C PRO A 194 -1.68 28.12 1.01
N LYS A 195 -1.38 27.69 -0.22
CA LYS A 195 -2.06 28.18 -1.42
C LYS A 195 -2.52 27.02 -2.30
N TYR A 196 -3.72 27.13 -2.88
CA TYR A 196 -4.28 26.15 -3.82
C TYR A 196 -3.60 26.18 -5.21
N ASP A 197 -2.86 27.25 -5.55
CA ASP A 197 -2.09 27.36 -6.79
C ASP A 197 -0.86 26.43 -6.85
N HIS A 198 -0.54 25.74 -5.74
CA HIS A 198 0.41 24.63 -5.71
C HIS A 198 -0.19 23.30 -6.21
N LEU A 199 -1.50 23.27 -6.42
CA LEU A 199 -2.19 22.15 -7.08
C LEU A 199 -1.93 22.17 -8.59
N PRO A 200 -2.18 21.06 -9.32
CA PRO A 200 -2.16 21.07 -10.78
C PRO A 200 -3.03 22.21 -11.32
N PRO A 201 -2.53 23.02 -12.25
CA PRO A 201 -3.19 24.30 -12.63
C PRO A 201 -4.57 24.10 -13.24
N ASN A 202 -4.79 22.98 -13.94
CA ASN A 202 -6.05 22.67 -14.60
C ASN A 202 -6.62 21.35 -14.08
N LYS A 203 -7.95 21.23 -14.06
CA LYS A 203 -8.64 19.98 -13.79
C LYS A 203 -8.41 18.99 -14.93
N ILE A 204 -8.26 17.71 -14.59
CA ILE A 204 -8.07 16.64 -15.57
C ILE A 204 -9.29 16.58 -16.50
N GLY A 205 -9.03 16.53 -17.80
CA GLY A 205 -10.09 16.45 -18.83
C GLY A 205 -10.74 17.78 -19.20
N SER A 206 -10.29 18.92 -18.61
CA SER A 206 -10.83 20.23 -18.91
C SER A 206 -9.75 21.33 -18.91
N LYS A 207 -10.13 22.56 -19.32
CA LYS A 207 -9.30 23.78 -19.18
C LYS A 207 -9.67 24.57 -17.92
N GLU A 208 -10.58 24.05 -17.11
CA GLU A 208 -11.02 24.70 -15.87
C GLU A 208 -9.87 24.76 -14.86
N LYS A 209 -9.64 25.96 -14.32
CA LYS A 209 -8.57 26.20 -13.34
C LYS A 209 -9.02 25.83 -11.93
N ARG A 210 -8.05 25.51 -11.08
CA ARG A 210 -8.26 25.36 -9.65
C ARG A 210 -8.71 26.67 -9.01
N THR A 211 -9.52 26.53 -7.98
CA THR A 211 -10.04 27.66 -7.19
C THR A 211 -9.75 27.43 -5.70
N LYS A 212 -10.12 28.40 -4.88
CA LYS A 212 -10.04 28.24 -3.41
C LYS A 212 -10.86 27.04 -2.90
N ALA A 213 -11.90 26.64 -3.61
CA ALA A 213 -12.69 25.46 -3.28
C ALA A 213 -11.90 24.14 -3.40
N ASP A 214 -10.80 24.14 -4.15
CA ASP A 214 -9.92 22.97 -4.27
C ASP A 214 -8.92 22.84 -3.09
N LYS A 215 -8.89 23.80 -2.15
CA LYS A 215 -8.02 23.68 -0.96
C LYS A 215 -8.49 22.51 -0.12
N MET A 216 -7.61 21.54 0.05
CA MET A 216 -7.87 20.32 0.82
C MET A 216 -7.14 20.38 2.16
N LEU A 217 -7.84 20.02 3.22
CA LEU A 217 -7.31 19.97 4.57
C LEU A 217 -7.15 18.53 5.04
N ARG A 218 -6.23 18.29 5.98
CA ARG A 218 -5.96 16.98 6.55
C ARG A 218 -7.20 16.22 7.03
N PRO A 219 -8.16 16.83 7.75
CA PRO A 219 -9.38 16.11 8.16
C PRO A 219 -10.20 15.58 6.98
N MET A 220 -10.16 16.27 5.83
CA MET A 220 -10.84 15.82 4.61
C MET A 220 -10.18 14.58 4.02
N LEU A 221 -8.84 14.57 3.96
CA LEU A 221 -8.07 13.41 3.53
C LEU A 221 -8.30 12.21 4.48
N HIS A 222 -8.21 12.47 5.78
CA HIS A 222 -8.42 11.46 6.80
C HIS A 222 -9.81 10.80 6.67
N ASN A 223 -10.84 11.60 6.43
CA ASN A 223 -12.19 11.12 6.16
C ASN A 223 -12.27 10.21 4.93
N ALA A 224 -11.55 10.58 3.84
CA ALA A 224 -11.48 9.76 2.64
C ALA A 224 -10.77 8.42 2.89
N TYR A 225 -9.69 8.43 3.66
CA TYR A 225 -8.96 7.21 4.02
C TYR A 225 -9.77 6.27 4.91
N VAL A 226 -10.46 6.78 5.92
CA VAL A 226 -11.33 5.97 6.79
C VAL A 226 -12.47 5.34 5.99
N ASP A 227 -13.08 6.07 5.06
CA ASP A 227 -14.13 5.53 4.18
C ASP A 227 -13.61 4.44 3.26
N PHE A 228 -12.42 4.63 2.69
CA PHE A 228 -11.76 3.59 1.90
C PHE A 228 -11.54 2.33 2.73
N TYR A 229 -10.94 2.48 3.92
CA TYR A 229 -10.69 1.38 4.85
C TYR A 229 -11.98 0.61 5.17
N ASN A 230 -13.03 1.31 5.59
CA ASN A 230 -14.29 0.70 5.94
C ASN A 230 -14.91 -0.05 4.74
N THR A 231 -14.90 0.57 3.55
CA THR A 231 -15.46 -0.05 2.35
C THR A 231 -14.70 -1.31 1.94
N VAL A 232 -13.37 -1.33 2.08
CA VAL A 232 -12.57 -2.54 1.82
C VAL A 232 -12.86 -3.60 2.87
N ARG A 233 -12.89 -3.24 4.17
CA ARG A 233 -13.12 -4.17 5.30
C ARG A 233 -14.49 -4.84 5.28
N GLU A 234 -15.51 -4.21 4.70
CA GLU A 234 -16.82 -4.85 4.44
C GLU A 234 -16.69 -6.12 3.57
N ILE A 235 -15.64 -6.23 2.73
CA ILE A 235 -15.48 -7.25 1.70
C ILE A 235 -14.27 -8.14 1.96
N ASP A 236 -13.14 -7.53 2.35
CA ASP A 236 -11.88 -8.20 2.66
C ASP A 236 -11.47 -7.83 4.10
N PRO A 237 -11.74 -8.70 5.06
CA PRO A 237 -11.50 -8.39 6.48
C PRO A 237 -10.04 -8.45 6.90
N ASN A 238 -9.14 -9.07 6.13
CA ASN A 238 -7.84 -9.46 6.64
C ASN A 238 -6.64 -8.76 5.98
N ARG A 239 -6.63 -8.62 4.64
CA ARG A 239 -5.45 -8.08 3.94
C ARG A 239 -5.07 -6.69 4.43
N ILE A 240 -3.77 -6.40 4.42
CA ILE A 240 -3.31 -5.03 4.75
C ILE A 240 -3.95 -4.00 3.83
N ILE A 241 -4.22 -2.83 4.41
CA ILE A 241 -4.66 -1.65 3.68
C ILE A 241 -3.64 -0.55 3.96
N VAL A 242 -3.16 0.09 2.88
CA VAL A 242 -2.14 1.13 2.95
C VAL A 242 -2.62 2.41 2.28
N THR A 243 -2.14 3.56 2.74
CA THR A 243 -2.50 4.85 2.14
C THR A 243 -1.77 5.10 0.82
N GLY A 244 -0.54 4.62 0.69
CA GLY A 244 0.37 4.92 -0.42
C GLY A 244 0.96 6.33 -0.33
N ASP A 245 1.06 6.87 0.87
CA ASP A 245 1.57 8.21 1.12
C ASP A 245 3.10 8.28 1.06
N SER A 246 3.58 9.47 0.70
CA SER A 246 4.99 9.83 0.68
C SER A 246 5.49 10.19 2.08
N ILE A 247 6.78 10.52 2.16
CA ILE A 247 7.35 11.15 3.35
C ILE A 247 6.73 12.55 3.53
N ALA A 248 6.31 12.87 4.76
CA ALA A 248 5.76 14.19 5.07
C ALA A 248 6.76 15.31 4.73
N ARG A 249 6.27 16.43 4.20
CA ARG A 249 7.14 17.60 3.90
C ARG A 249 7.88 18.08 5.14
N PRO A 250 9.08 18.67 4.96
CA PRO A 250 9.80 19.32 6.08
C PRO A 250 9.05 20.45 6.77
N SER A 251 7.95 20.91 6.16
CA SER A 251 7.09 22.04 6.61
C SER A 251 5.66 21.62 6.91
N ALA A 252 5.37 20.33 6.98
CA ALA A 252 4.00 19.83 7.01
C ALA A 252 3.23 20.30 8.25
N TRP A 253 3.87 20.39 9.40
CA TRP A 253 3.26 20.91 10.62
C TRP A 253 2.95 22.41 10.52
N HIS A 254 3.91 23.22 10.02
CA HIS A 254 3.71 24.65 9.81
C HIS A 254 2.65 24.95 8.75
N ASN A 255 2.60 24.15 7.65
CA ASN A 255 1.55 24.27 6.65
C ASN A 255 0.17 24.07 7.30
N ARG A 256 0.02 23.02 8.13
CA ARG A 256 -1.23 22.64 8.77
C ARG A 256 -1.69 23.61 9.84
N ASN A 257 -0.78 24.01 10.75
CA ASN A 257 -1.15 24.71 11.97
C ASN A 257 -1.00 26.25 11.84
N GLU A 258 -0.20 26.72 10.90
CA GLU A 258 0.15 28.13 10.79
C GLU A 258 -0.10 28.71 9.37
N ASP A 259 -0.60 27.90 8.42
CA ASP A 259 -0.87 28.26 7.01
C ASP A 259 0.35 28.91 6.32
N LYS A 260 1.57 28.48 6.67
CA LYS A 260 2.82 29.03 6.14
C LYS A 260 3.87 27.95 5.92
N TRP A 261 4.91 28.30 5.17
CA TRP A 261 6.11 27.48 5.01
C TRP A 261 7.07 27.74 6.18
N GLY A 262 7.67 26.68 6.72
CA GLY A 262 8.65 26.73 7.80
C GLY A 262 9.16 25.32 8.07
N GLN A 263 10.40 25.19 8.51
CA GLN A 263 10.94 23.87 8.85
C GLN A 263 10.41 23.40 10.21
N ASP A 264 9.87 22.21 10.24
CA ASP A 264 9.37 21.55 11.44
C ASP A 264 10.53 21.06 12.31
N THR A 265 10.33 21.05 13.63
CA THR A 265 11.17 20.25 14.52
C THR A 265 10.89 18.77 14.28
N LYS A 266 11.73 17.88 14.83
CA LYS A 266 11.50 16.43 14.75
C LYS A 266 10.14 16.05 15.35
N GLU A 267 9.78 16.61 16.48
CA GLU A 267 8.53 16.35 17.21
C GLU A 267 7.30 16.81 16.40
N GLN A 268 7.34 18.02 15.83
CA GLN A 268 6.30 18.56 14.97
C GLN A 268 6.12 17.70 13.72
N TRP A 269 7.21 17.31 13.10
CA TRP A 269 7.18 16.45 11.92
C TRP A 269 6.61 15.07 12.23
N LEU A 270 7.02 14.44 13.35
CA LEU A 270 6.47 13.14 13.76
C LEU A 270 4.98 13.22 14.12
N GLU A 271 4.51 14.32 14.72
CA GLU A 271 3.07 14.54 14.93
C GLU A 271 2.32 14.51 13.60
N THR A 272 2.84 15.19 12.57
CA THR A 272 2.24 15.21 11.25
C THR A 272 2.28 13.82 10.59
N PHE A 273 3.44 13.18 10.59
CA PHE A 273 3.61 11.84 10.00
C PHE A 273 2.62 10.82 10.60
N ARG A 274 2.47 10.80 11.92
CA ARG A 274 1.48 9.92 12.60
C ARG A 274 0.05 10.25 12.19
N SER A 275 -0.26 11.52 11.96
CA SER A 275 -1.60 11.96 11.58
C SER A 275 -1.91 11.71 10.09
N ASP A 276 -0.90 11.39 9.25
CA ASP A 276 -1.12 11.00 7.86
C ASP A 276 -1.79 9.63 7.77
N THR A 277 -1.47 8.74 8.70
CA THR A 277 -2.06 7.39 8.74
C THR A 277 -3.19 7.34 9.78
N PRO A 278 -4.46 7.15 9.37
CA PRO A 278 -5.57 6.98 10.30
C PRO A 278 -5.34 5.82 11.29
N ALA A 279 -5.90 5.92 12.49
CA ALA A 279 -5.70 4.93 13.54
C ALA A 279 -6.12 3.50 13.15
N CYS A 280 -7.12 3.37 12.28
CA CYS A 280 -7.60 2.07 11.80
C CYS A 280 -6.63 1.35 10.84
N TYR A 281 -5.68 2.05 10.22
CA TYR A 281 -4.68 1.41 9.38
C TYR A 281 -3.57 0.79 10.23
N GLU A 282 -3.23 -0.45 9.97
CA GLU A 282 -2.14 -1.17 10.64
C GLU A 282 -0.75 -0.79 10.07
N VAL A 283 -0.73 -0.25 8.85
CA VAL A 283 0.48 0.04 8.09
C VAL A 283 0.64 1.53 7.89
N ALA A 284 1.80 2.07 8.23
CA ALA A 284 2.23 3.43 7.91
C ALA A 284 3.05 3.43 6.61
N SER A 285 2.75 4.38 5.73
CA SER A 285 3.33 4.48 4.39
C SER A 285 4.31 5.65 4.29
N PHE A 286 5.40 5.47 3.55
CA PHE A 286 6.27 6.55 3.11
C PHE A 286 6.97 6.18 1.80
N HIS A 287 7.47 7.21 1.08
CA HIS A 287 8.34 7.05 -0.08
C HIS A 287 9.72 7.63 0.21
N LEU A 288 10.76 7.08 -0.39
CA LEU A 288 12.15 7.42 -0.09
C LEU A 288 12.92 7.82 -1.35
N TYR A 289 13.25 9.09 -1.42
CA TYR A 289 14.05 9.68 -2.49
C TYR A 289 15.18 10.54 -1.92
N ALA A 290 16.19 10.90 -2.71
CA ALA A 290 17.37 11.65 -2.25
C ALA A 290 17.03 13.00 -1.60
N GLU A 291 15.91 13.59 -1.98
CA GLU A 291 15.41 14.84 -1.38
C GLU A 291 15.16 14.72 0.13
N ALA A 292 14.98 13.51 0.65
CA ALA A 292 14.84 13.26 2.08
C ALA A 292 16.10 13.63 2.89
N GLU A 293 17.25 13.87 2.28
CA GLU A 293 18.44 14.41 2.96
C GLU A 293 18.36 15.92 3.22
N LYS A 294 17.44 16.63 2.57
CA LYS A 294 17.39 18.09 2.58
C LYS A 294 16.31 18.65 3.48
N GLY A 295 16.75 19.39 4.51
CA GLY A 295 15.87 20.29 5.24
C GLY A 295 14.96 19.67 6.29
N TYR A 296 15.16 18.42 6.71
CA TYR A 296 14.39 17.80 7.78
C TYR A 296 14.90 18.18 9.18
N PHE A 297 13.97 18.34 10.13
CA PHE A 297 14.23 18.55 11.55
C PHE A 297 15.08 19.79 11.85
N LYS A 298 14.89 20.85 11.07
CA LYS A 298 15.70 22.09 11.14
C LYS A 298 17.20 21.85 10.91
N LYS A 299 17.57 20.75 10.27
CA LYS A 299 18.94 20.44 9.85
C LYS A 299 19.08 20.69 8.35
N LYS A 300 20.20 21.27 7.95
CA LYS A 300 20.49 21.58 6.55
C LYS A 300 20.76 20.31 5.76
N ASP A 301 21.53 19.40 6.35
CA ASP A 301 21.89 18.12 5.77
C ASP A 301 21.67 17.04 6.85
N LEU A 302 20.84 16.06 6.54
CA LEU A 302 20.55 14.93 7.41
C LEU A 302 20.72 13.64 6.58
N PRO A 303 21.57 12.70 7.03
CA PRO A 303 21.72 11.43 6.33
C PRO A 303 20.36 10.72 6.16
N ILE A 304 20.14 10.16 4.98
CA ILE A 304 18.87 9.47 4.65
C ILE A 304 18.58 8.33 5.64
N GLU A 305 19.62 7.67 6.12
CA GLU A 305 19.58 6.61 7.13
C GLU A 305 18.96 7.11 8.44
N SER A 306 19.26 8.34 8.82
CA SER A 306 18.67 8.97 10.02
C SER A 306 17.18 9.22 9.87
N VAL A 307 16.72 9.63 8.68
CA VAL A 307 15.29 9.86 8.41
C VAL A 307 14.52 8.54 8.47
N VAL A 308 15.01 7.51 7.80
CA VAL A 308 14.40 6.17 7.79
C VAL A 308 14.36 5.58 9.20
N SER A 309 15.46 5.70 9.96
CA SER A 309 15.52 5.23 11.35
C SER A 309 14.49 5.93 12.25
N VAL A 310 14.29 7.24 12.08
CA VAL A 310 13.27 7.99 12.84
C VAL A 310 11.87 7.47 12.55
N ILE A 311 11.54 7.21 11.28
CA ILE A 311 10.25 6.64 10.86
C ILE A 311 10.06 5.26 11.48
N ALA A 312 11.02 4.36 11.28
CA ALA A 312 10.94 2.98 11.77
C ALA A 312 10.78 2.90 13.30
N GLN A 313 11.57 3.69 14.06
CA GLN A 313 11.48 3.72 15.51
C GLN A 313 10.13 4.25 16.00
N ASP A 314 9.59 5.27 15.34
CA ASP A 314 8.28 5.80 15.67
C ASP A 314 7.16 4.82 15.38
N CYS A 315 7.17 4.19 14.22
CA CYS A 315 6.21 3.15 13.82
C CYS A 315 6.25 1.96 14.79
N LYS A 316 7.44 1.44 15.11
CA LYS A 316 7.62 0.36 16.09
C LYS A 316 7.02 0.72 17.45
N LYS A 317 7.30 1.93 17.96
CA LYS A 317 6.73 2.43 19.22
C LYS A 317 5.20 2.46 19.22
N ASN A 318 4.61 2.75 18.05
CA ASN A 318 3.16 2.85 17.87
C ASN A 318 2.53 1.57 17.30
N LYS A 319 3.27 0.45 17.27
CA LYS A 319 2.83 -0.86 16.73
C LYS A 319 2.28 -0.77 15.31
N LYS A 320 2.91 0.05 14.46
CA LYS A 320 2.60 0.16 13.04
C LYS A 320 3.65 -0.59 12.23
N ILE A 321 3.20 -1.36 11.27
CA ILE A 321 4.01 -1.94 10.20
C ILE A 321 4.45 -0.82 9.27
N VAL A 322 5.62 -0.95 8.64
CA VAL A 322 6.15 0.09 7.75
C VAL A 322 6.12 -0.37 6.29
N TRP A 323 5.50 0.44 5.45
CA TRP A 323 5.50 0.31 4.00
C TRP A 323 6.31 1.44 3.35
N CYS A 324 7.49 1.13 2.80
CA CYS A 324 8.22 2.02 1.91
C CYS A 324 7.75 1.76 0.47
N GLY A 325 6.67 2.45 0.05
CA GLY A 325 5.98 2.19 -1.22
C GLY A 325 6.79 2.49 -2.46
N GLU A 326 7.72 3.42 -2.36
CA GLU A 326 8.67 3.77 -3.40
C GLU A 326 10.03 4.09 -2.80
N LEU A 327 11.08 3.61 -3.45
CA LEU A 327 12.45 4.09 -3.22
C LEU A 327 13.24 4.01 -4.52
N GLY A 328 14.08 4.99 -4.76
CA GLY A 328 14.86 4.99 -5.98
C GLY A 328 15.58 6.30 -6.29
N MET A 329 16.33 6.26 -7.37
CA MET A 329 17.07 7.40 -7.91
C MET A 329 16.81 7.51 -9.42
N PRO A 330 16.68 8.73 -9.97
CA PRO A 330 16.67 8.91 -11.42
C PRO A 330 18.08 8.68 -11.97
N ASN A 331 18.19 8.28 -13.23
CA ASN A 331 19.47 8.07 -13.91
C ASN A 331 20.02 9.39 -14.48
N ASN A 332 20.39 10.32 -13.60
CA ASN A 332 20.79 11.66 -14.02
C ASN A 332 22.05 12.22 -13.32
N THR A 333 22.62 11.48 -12.37
CA THR A 333 23.85 11.87 -11.67
C THR A 333 24.85 10.73 -11.55
N LYS A 334 26.13 11.06 -11.29
CA LYS A 334 27.17 10.05 -11.08
C LYS A 334 27.08 9.30 -9.76
N THR A 335 26.32 9.84 -8.81
CA THR A 335 26.18 9.29 -7.45
C THR A 335 24.90 8.47 -7.26
N ASP A 336 24.07 8.31 -8.30
CA ASP A 336 22.77 7.64 -8.22
C ASP A 336 22.90 6.20 -7.70
N LYS A 337 23.88 5.47 -8.17
CA LYS A 337 24.12 4.09 -7.73
C LYS A 337 24.52 4.01 -6.26
N GLU A 338 25.40 4.88 -5.78
CA GLU A 338 25.81 4.94 -4.39
C GLU A 338 24.60 5.29 -3.48
N MET A 339 23.84 6.32 -3.85
CA MET A 339 22.66 6.73 -3.10
C MET A 339 21.60 5.62 -3.07
N PHE A 340 21.39 4.92 -4.16
CA PHE A 340 20.46 3.79 -4.19
C PHE A 340 20.85 2.70 -3.19
N PHE A 341 22.12 2.32 -3.12
CA PHE A 341 22.58 1.33 -2.12
C PHE A 341 22.48 1.85 -0.69
N ARG A 342 22.71 3.13 -0.45
CA ARG A 342 22.46 3.74 0.86
C ARG A 342 20.97 3.64 1.27
N MET A 343 20.04 3.83 0.33
CA MET A 343 18.60 3.66 0.59
C MET A 343 18.25 2.21 0.94
N ILE A 344 18.78 1.23 0.17
CA ILE A 344 18.59 -0.21 0.45
C ILE A 344 19.11 -0.54 1.86
N ASN A 345 20.32 -0.10 2.19
CA ASN A 345 20.93 -0.32 3.50
C ASN A 345 20.12 0.33 4.62
N ALA A 346 19.62 1.55 4.42
CA ALA A 346 18.77 2.24 5.41
C ALA A 346 17.47 1.46 5.70
N VAL A 347 16.83 0.91 4.67
CA VAL A 347 15.65 0.05 4.79
C VAL A 347 15.99 -1.24 5.54
N GLU A 348 17.12 -1.88 5.20
CA GLU A 348 17.57 -3.11 5.86
C GLU A 348 17.90 -2.91 7.34
N GLU A 349 18.74 -1.93 7.66
CA GLU A 349 19.20 -1.61 9.02
C GLU A 349 18.06 -1.14 9.92
N SER A 350 17.07 -0.44 9.37
CA SER A 350 15.86 -0.02 10.08
C SER A 350 14.82 -1.12 10.19
N ASN A 351 15.06 -2.31 9.65
CA ASN A 351 14.16 -3.47 9.66
C ASN A 351 12.77 -3.16 9.10
N ILE A 352 12.68 -2.39 8.01
CA ILE A 352 11.41 -2.12 7.32
C ILE A 352 10.86 -3.43 6.75
N GLU A 353 9.59 -3.74 7.04
CA GLU A 353 8.97 -5.02 6.69
C GLU A 353 8.68 -5.14 5.19
N LEU A 354 8.19 -4.05 4.59
CA LEU A 354 7.76 -4.06 3.19
C LEU A 354 8.28 -2.83 2.46
N SER A 355 8.87 -3.05 1.28
CA SER A 355 9.37 -1.96 0.44
C SER A 355 9.28 -2.30 -1.04
N ALA A 356 9.28 -1.29 -1.92
CA ALA A 356 9.31 -1.48 -3.37
C ALA A 356 10.17 -0.42 -4.06
N ILE A 357 11.05 -0.85 -4.99
CA ILE A 357 11.85 0.09 -5.77
C ILE A 357 11.04 0.74 -6.90
N TRP A 358 11.43 1.93 -7.31
CA TRP A 358 10.81 2.69 -8.39
C TRP A 358 11.72 2.74 -9.61
N ASN A 359 11.38 2.32 -10.80
CA ASN A 359 10.14 1.80 -11.38
C ASN A 359 10.46 0.85 -12.55
N PHE A 360 9.81 -0.31 -12.67
CA PHE A 360 10.05 -1.29 -13.73
C PHE A 360 9.34 -0.90 -15.02
N LYS A 361 10.10 -0.81 -16.12
CA LYS A 361 9.59 -0.52 -17.47
C LYS A 361 8.48 0.56 -17.50
N PRO A 362 8.72 1.76 -16.97
CA PRO A 362 7.72 2.81 -16.95
C PRO A 362 7.40 3.30 -18.36
N THR A 363 6.19 3.81 -18.57
CA THR A 363 5.79 4.45 -19.81
C THR A 363 5.67 5.95 -19.66
N GLY A 364 6.05 6.69 -20.72
CA GLY A 364 5.97 8.14 -20.77
C GLY A 364 7.32 8.84 -20.66
N LYS A 365 7.42 10.02 -21.27
CA LYS A 365 8.68 10.77 -21.37
C LYS A 365 9.27 11.17 -20.00
N PHE A 366 8.41 11.46 -19.02
CA PHE A 366 8.82 11.89 -17.68
C PHE A 366 9.37 10.78 -16.81
N GLN A 367 9.17 9.52 -17.20
CA GLN A 367 9.62 8.33 -16.46
C GLN A 367 10.86 7.68 -17.05
N LYS A 368 11.41 8.22 -18.15
CA LYS A 368 12.53 7.61 -18.86
C LYS A 368 13.78 7.46 -17.99
N ASP A 369 14.04 8.46 -17.15
CA ASP A 369 15.20 8.43 -16.24
C ASP A 369 15.01 7.47 -15.04
N TRP A 370 13.80 6.94 -14.87
CA TRP A 370 13.44 5.99 -13.81
C TRP A 370 13.32 4.55 -14.28
N ASP A 371 13.53 4.30 -15.58
CA ASP A 371 13.39 2.98 -16.18
C ASP A 371 14.40 1.99 -15.60
N ILE A 372 13.88 0.95 -14.95
CA ILE A 372 14.65 -0.20 -14.49
C ILE A 372 14.23 -1.39 -15.35
N SER A 373 15.18 -1.96 -16.08
CA SER A 373 14.93 -3.16 -16.87
C SER A 373 16.17 -4.07 -16.89
N PRO A 374 16.01 -5.38 -17.21
CA PRO A 374 17.15 -6.30 -17.32
C PRO A 374 18.18 -5.91 -18.37
N THR A 375 17.78 -5.09 -19.34
CA THR A 375 18.57 -4.77 -20.55
C THR A 375 19.21 -3.40 -20.53
N ASN A 376 19.00 -2.60 -19.46
CA ASN A 376 19.64 -1.29 -19.34
C ASN A 376 20.69 -1.26 -18.22
N GLU A 377 21.41 -0.14 -18.13
CA GLU A 377 22.49 0.07 -17.14
C GLU A 377 21.99 0.07 -15.69
N ARG A 378 20.68 0.06 -15.45
CA ARG A 378 20.06 0.03 -14.13
C ARG A 378 19.64 -1.37 -13.68
N SER A 379 19.96 -2.41 -14.46
CA SER A 379 19.71 -3.81 -14.08
C SER A 379 20.29 -4.18 -12.71
N TYR A 380 21.38 -3.51 -12.29
CA TYR A 380 21.95 -3.67 -10.95
C TYR A 380 20.95 -3.43 -9.81
N MET A 381 19.89 -2.65 -10.05
CA MET A 381 18.84 -2.43 -9.05
C MET A 381 17.99 -3.68 -8.85
N LEU A 382 17.72 -4.43 -9.91
CA LEU A 382 17.04 -5.73 -9.83
C LEU A 382 17.90 -6.75 -9.08
N ASP A 383 19.21 -6.79 -9.41
CA ASP A 383 20.18 -7.65 -8.70
C ASP A 383 20.28 -7.31 -7.21
N ALA A 384 20.22 -6.03 -6.86
CA ALA A 384 20.24 -5.58 -5.48
C ALA A 384 18.98 -6.02 -4.72
N VAL A 385 17.79 -5.94 -5.34
CA VAL A 385 16.54 -6.44 -4.74
C VAL A 385 16.58 -7.96 -4.57
N LYS A 386 17.08 -8.69 -5.56
CA LYS A 386 17.30 -10.13 -5.46
C LYS A 386 18.21 -10.49 -4.28
N ALA A 387 19.35 -9.83 -4.17
CA ALA A 387 20.29 -10.05 -3.06
C ALA A 387 19.67 -9.72 -1.70
N TYR A 388 18.91 -8.60 -1.61
CA TYR A 388 18.16 -8.24 -0.41
C TYR A 388 17.16 -9.33 -0.02
N ASN A 389 16.35 -9.82 -0.94
CA ASN A 389 15.34 -10.83 -0.69
C ASN A 389 15.96 -12.17 -0.27
N ILE A 390 17.02 -12.63 -0.92
CA ILE A 390 17.74 -13.84 -0.51
C ILE A 390 18.22 -13.73 0.94
N LYS A 391 18.71 -12.57 1.35
CA LYS A 391 19.28 -12.33 2.68
C LYS A 391 18.20 -12.13 3.75
N ASN A 392 17.13 -11.36 3.44
CA ASN A 392 16.27 -10.75 4.44
C ASN A 392 14.80 -11.17 4.35
N ALA A 393 14.32 -11.71 3.23
CA ALA A 393 12.93 -12.11 3.10
C ALA A 393 12.59 -13.22 4.10
N LYS A 394 11.51 -13.01 4.84
CA LYS A 394 10.93 -13.97 5.77
C LYS A 394 9.55 -14.38 5.29
N GLY A 395 9.14 -15.57 5.70
CA GLY A 395 7.83 -16.11 5.38
C GLY A 395 7.74 -16.73 3.99
N ASN A 396 6.58 -17.27 3.66
CA ASN A 396 6.34 -17.99 2.41
C ASN A 396 6.09 -17.00 1.25
N TRP A 397 7.10 -16.80 0.40
CA TRP A 397 7.03 -15.94 -0.78
C TRP A 397 7.49 -16.64 -2.09
N LYS A 398 7.91 -17.90 -2.01
CA LYS A 398 8.27 -18.77 -3.14
C LYS A 398 7.07 -19.53 -3.69
#